data_8cc39bea281a916f0ab74371b86a0413
#
_entry.id   8cc39bea281a916f0ab74371b86a0413
#
_cell.length_a   1.000
_cell.length_b   1.000
_cell.length_c   1.000
_cell.angle_alpha   90.00
_cell.angle_beta   90.00
_cell.angle_gamma   90.00
#
_symmetry.space_group_name_H-M   'P 1'
#
loop_
_entity.id
_entity.type
_entity.pdbx_description
1 polymer ?
#
loop_
_entity_poly.entity_id
_entity_poly.type
_entity_poly.pdbx_seq_one_letter_code
_entity_poly.pdbx_strand_id
1 'polypeptide(L)'
;MNAHIPPHIHPPKVELFDLDAMTNTDSKGIVREVREYRVEPFGLYVARDVIDHRRIHALESWLLPELGLRVTDWFYRPGHEREEHHYIDVVRIDIDASGRCWRTQDHYLDLVVCTGRSVDVLDTDELLDAVLAGLLDSATAQAALATTYRTLDGLARHGYRLERWLPTVGASPTWSRR
;
A
#
# COMPACT_ATOMS: atom_id res chain seq x y z
N MET A 1 2.34 27.66 -20.15
CA MET A 1 3.52 27.49 -19.28
C MET A 1 3.74 26.00 -19.12
N ASN A 2 4.79 25.43 -19.69
CA ASN A 2 5.13 24.02 -19.47
C ASN A 2 5.62 23.90 -18.03
N ALA A 3 4.84 23.21 -17.18
CA ALA A 3 5.29 22.86 -15.85
C ALA A 3 6.60 22.04 -16.00
N HIS A 4 7.65 22.50 -15.38
CA HIS A 4 8.92 21.78 -15.34
C HIS A 4 8.71 20.58 -14.38
N ILE A 5 8.48 19.40 -14.96
CA ILE A 5 8.38 18.16 -14.17
C ILE A 5 9.80 17.82 -13.70
N PRO A 6 10.06 17.72 -12.39
CA PRO A 6 11.36 17.30 -11.90
C PRO A 6 11.72 15.92 -12.48
N PRO A 7 12.99 15.67 -12.83
CA PRO A 7 13.38 14.47 -13.58
C PRO A 7 13.23 13.14 -12.82
N HIS A 8 12.87 13.19 -11.55
CA HIS A 8 12.68 12.04 -10.66
C HIS A 8 11.20 11.75 -10.31
N ILE A 9 10.27 12.65 -10.69
CA ILE A 9 8.85 12.41 -10.39
C ILE A 9 8.21 11.55 -11.47
N HIS A 10 7.39 10.59 -11.06
CA HIS A 10 6.65 9.69 -11.93
C HIS A 10 5.12 9.90 -11.78
N PRO A 11 4.30 9.52 -12.79
CA PRO A 11 2.85 9.44 -12.61
C PRO A 11 2.48 8.52 -11.44
N PRO A 12 1.30 8.72 -10.80
CA PRO A 12 0.82 7.82 -9.75
C PRO A 12 0.90 6.35 -10.21
N LYS A 13 1.53 5.51 -9.40
CA LYS A 13 1.63 4.07 -9.70
C LYS A 13 0.24 3.44 -9.61
N VAL A 14 -0.08 2.61 -10.59
CA VAL A 14 -1.36 1.90 -10.67
C VAL A 14 -1.09 0.41 -10.69
N GLU A 15 -1.80 -0.34 -9.86
CA GLU A 15 -1.81 -1.81 -9.91
C GLU A 15 -3.24 -2.32 -10.12
N LEU A 16 -3.35 -3.44 -10.82
CA LEU A 16 -4.61 -4.13 -11.06
C LEU A 16 -4.57 -5.53 -10.44
N PHE A 17 -5.66 -5.94 -9.84
CA PHE A 17 -5.83 -7.23 -9.19
C PHE A 17 -7.05 -7.91 -9.81
N ASP A 18 -6.80 -8.97 -10.59
CA ASP A 18 -7.84 -9.77 -11.24
C ASP A 18 -8.00 -11.09 -10.47
N LEU A 19 -9.13 -11.20 -9.76
CA LEU A 19 -9.40 -12.33 -8.90
C LEU A 19 -9.77 -13.59 -9.70
N ASP A 20 -10.33 -13.43 -10.88
CA ASP A 20 -10.72 -14.57 -11.73
C ASP A 20 -9.48 -15.14 -12.44
N ALA A 21 -8.60 -14.27 -12.93
CA ALA A 21 -7.36 -14.68 -13.55
C ALA A 21 -6.27 -15.08 -12.53
N MET A 22 -6.48 -14.82 -11.24
CA MET A 22 -5.46 -15.01 -10.20
C MET A 22 -4.17 -14.26 -10.51
N THR A 23 -4.28 -12.99 -10.95
CA THR A 23 -3.15 -12.16 -11.34
C THR A 23 -3.17 -10.79 -10.69
N ASN A 24 -1.96 -10.23 -10.48
CA ASN A 24 -1.73 -8.83 -10.15
C ASN A 24 -0.86 -8.21 -11.25
N THR A 25 -1.38 -7.20 -11.94
CA THR A 25 -0.54 -6.39 -12.84
C THR A 25 0.11 -5.30 -12.00
N ASP A 26 1.43 -5.37 -11.88
CA ASP A 26 2.20 -4.42 -11.06
C ASP A 26 2.29 -3.02 -11.71
N SER A 27 2.84 -2.06 -10.97
CA SER A 27 2.97 -0.66 -11.41
C SER A 27 3.85 -0.47 -12.66
N LYS A 28 4.59 -1.51 -13.08
CA LYS A 28 5.39 -1.53 -14.31
C LYS A 28 4.64 -2.17 -15.48
N GLY A 29 3.38 -2.57 -15.27
CA GLY A 29 2.57 -3.28 -16.25
C GLY A 29 2.89 -4.77 -16.40
N ILE A 30 3.66 -5.34 -15.47
CA ILE A 30 4.02 -6.76 -15.51
C ILE A 30 2.96 -7.57 -14.79
N VAL A 31 2.43 -8.58 -15.47
CA VAL A 31 1.46 -9.52 -14.89
C VAL A 31 2.18 -10.51 -14.00
N ARG A 32 1.76 -10.61 -12.75
CA ARG A 32 2.30 -11.50 -11.72
C ARG A 32 1.23 -12.50 -11.30
N GLU A 33 1.59 -13.76 -11.17
CA GLU A 33 0.71 -14.78 -10.60
C GLU A 33 0.48 -14.51 -9.11
N VAL A 34 -0.76 -14.69 -8.67
CA VAL A 34 -1.18 -14.57 -7.28
C VAL A 34 -1.50 -15.96 -6.75
N ARG A 35 -0.92 -16.32 -5.60
CA ARG A 35 -1.17 -17.62 -4.96
C ARG A 35 -2.51 -17.67 -4.28
N GLU A 36 -2.91 -16.54 -3.67
CA GLU A 36 -4.13 -16.48 -2.86
C GLU A 36 -4.72 -15.07 -2.91
N TYR A 37 -6.03 -15.02 -3.16
CA TYR A 37 -6.90 -13.90 -2.88
C TYR A 37 -7.93 -14.33 -1.83
N ARG A 38 -8.19 -13.45 -0.85
CA ARG A 38 -9.31 -13.57 0.09
C ARG A 38 -10.06 -12.25 0.15
N VAL A 39 -11.35 -12.30 -0.16
CA VAL A 39 -12.23 -11.12 -0.03
C VAL A 39 -12.89 -11.18 1.34
N GLU A 40 -12.72 -10.12 2.12
CA GLU A 40 -13.37 -9.91 3.41
C GLU A 40 -14.22 -8.64 3.34
N PRO A 41 -15.20 -8.45 4.22
CA PRO A 41 -16.03 -7.24 4.19
C PRO A 41 -15.25 -5.93 4.29
N PHE A 42 -14.06 -5.96 4.88
CA PHE A 42 -13.20 -4.79 5.05
C PHE A 42 -12.09 -4.65 4.00
N GLY A 43 -11.89 -5.65 3.12
CA GLY A 43 -10.82 -5.55 2.13
C GLY A 43 -10.45 -6.83 1.40
N LEU A 44 -9.39 -6.73 0.62
CA LEU A 44 -8.83 -7.83 -0.17
C LEU A 44 -7.44 -8.21 0.33
N TYR A 45 -7.27 -9.48 0.69
CA TYR A 45 -5.96 -10.09 0.92
C TYR A 45 -5.36 -10.58 -0.39
N VAL A 46 -4.06 -10.39 -0.52
CA VAL A 46 -3.26 -10.79 -1.67
C VAL A 46 -1.98 -11.46 -1.17
N ALA A 47 -1.70 -12.67 -1.63
CA ALA A 47 -0.41 -13.31 -1.40
C ALA A 47 0.22 -13.76 -2.72
N ARG A 48 1.47 -13.35 -2.98
CA ARG A 48 2.20 -13.75 -4.17
C ARG A 48 3.71 -13.84 -3.96
N ASP A 49 4.36 -14.57 -4.83
CA ASP A 49 5.82 -14.59 -4.88
C ASP A 49 6.34 -13.33 -5.60
N VAL A 50 7.55 -12.94 -5.24
CA VAL A 50 8.28 -11.83 -5.86
C VAL A 50 9.44 -12.43 -6.65
N ILE A 51 9.26 -12.46 -7.96
CA ILE A 51 10.26 -12.96 -8.90
C ILE A 51 11.20 -11.79 -9.26
N ASP A 52 12.46 -12.09 -9.52
CA ASP A 52 13.47 -11.12 -9.97
C ASP A 52 13.77 -9.99 -8.98
N HIS A 53 13.48 -10.19 -7.70
CA HIS A 53 13.88 -9.24 -6.67
C HIS A 53 15.01 -9.82 -5.80
N ARG A 54 16.09 -9.04 -5.68
CA ARG A 54 17.33 -9.50 -5.03
C ARG A 54 17.16 -9.83 -3.54
N ARG A 55 16.28 -9.09 -2.84
CA ARG A 55 16.16 -9.13 -1.37
C ARG A 55 14.86 -9.75 -0.88
N ILE A 56 13.80 -9.70 -1.69
CA ILE A 56 12.45 -10.11 -1.32
C ILE A 56 12.08 -11.33 -2.14
N HIS A 57 11.40 -12.32 -1.56
CA HIS A 57 10.96 -13.51 -2.28
C HIS A 57 9.44 -13.67 -2.33
N ALA A 58 8.70 -13.01 -1.43
CA ALA A 58 7.25 -13.05 -1.40
C ALA A 58 6.68 -11.82 -0.68
N LEU A 59 5.39 -11.62 -0.81
CA LEU A 59 4.63 -10.63 -0.06
C LEU A 59 3.25 -11.14 0.32
N GLU A 60 2.71 -10.57 1.37
CA GLU A 60 1.30 -10.58 1.71
C GLU A 60 0.83 -9.13 1.84
N SER A 61 -0.33 -8.80 1.30
CA SER A 61 -0.91 -7.45 1.39
C SER A 61 -2.39 -7.51 1.73
N TRP A 62 -2.86 -6.49 2.43
CA TRP A 62 -4.26 -6.17 2.57
C TRP A 62 -4.56 -4.83 1.89
N LEU A 63 -5.50 -4.83 0.97
CA LEU A 63 -6.11 -3.63 0.41
C LEU A 63 -7.32 -3.27 1.26
N LEU A 64 -7.30 -2.09 1.89
CA LEU A 64 -8.30 -1.62 2.86
C LEU A 64 -9.01 -0.38 2.31
N PRO A 65 -10.07 -0.50 1.49
CA PRO A 65 -10.71 0.61 0.77
C PRO A 65 -11.19 1.74 1.68
N GLU A 66 -11.89 1.42 2.77
CA GLU A 66 -12.43 2.40 3.70
C GLU A 66 -11.35 3.23 4.42
N LEU A 67 -10.15 2.66 4.53
CA LEU A 67 -9.01 3.35 5.15
C LEU A 67 -8.14 4.08 4.13
N GLY A 68 -8.24 3.73 2.84
CA GLY A 68 -7.36 4.24 1.78
C GLY A 68 -5.92 3.74 1.94
N LEU A 69 -5.74 2.51 2.39
CA LEU A 69 -4.45 1.92 2.71
C LEU A 69 -4.24 0.57 2.01
N ARG A 70 -3.00 0.33 1.60
CA ARG A 70 -2.48 -1.00 1.33
C ARG A 70 -1.44 -1.32 2.39
N VAL A 71 -1.65 -2.38 3.17
CA VAL A 71 -0.70 -2.84 4.20
C VAL A 71 0.02 -4.06 3.67
N THR A 72 1.33 -4.00 3.56
CA THR A 72 2.16 -5.07 3.00
C THR A 72 3.14 -5.59 4.02
N ASP A 73 3.23 -6.93 4.13
CA ASP A 73 4.30 -7.67 4.80
C ASP A 73 5.24 -8.24 3.74
N TRP A 74 6.51 -7.86 3.79
CA TRP A 74 7.54 -8.30 2.87
C TRP A 74 8.32 -9.46 3.47
N PHE A 75 8.46 -10.57 2.72
CA PHE A 75 9.28 -11.71 3.14
C PHE A 75 10.64 -11.63 2.47
N TYR A 76 11.65 -11.38 3.30
CA TYR A 76 13.02 -11.20 2.85
C TYR A 76 13.72 -12.53 2.66
N ARG A 77 14.66 -12.56 1.71
CA ARG A 77 15.60 -13.69 1.57
C ARG A 77 16.57 -13.69 2.75
N PRO A 78 17.09 -14.86 3.17
CA PRO A 78 18.06 -14.94 4.25
C PRO A 78 19.22 -13.94 4.10
N GLY A 79 19.52 -13.21 5.18
CA GLY A 79 20.55 -12.18 5.21
C GLY A 79 20.14 -10.82 4.66
N HIS A 80 18.87 -10.63 4.34
CA HIS A 80 18.31 -9.35 3.90
C HIS A 80 17.16 -8.85 4.78
N GLU A 81 16.92 -9.51 5.90
CA GLU A 81 15.87 -9.17 6.85
C GLU A 81 16.03 -7.73 7.33
N ARG A 82 14.91 -7.05 7.53
CA ARG A 82 14.84 -5.70 8.05
C ARG A 82 14.08 -5.67 9.36
N GLU A 83 14.30 -4.60 10.14
CA GLU A 83 13.57 -4.37 11.38
C GLU A 83 12.13 -3.88 11.13
N GLU A 84 11.83 -3.39 9.94
CA GLU A 84 10.49 -3.00 9.54
C GLU A 84 9.63 -4.23 9.34
N HIS A 85 8.43 -4.22 9.95
CA HIS A 85 7.51 -5.36 9.87
C HIS A 85 6.40 -5.16 8.84
N HIS A 86 5.97 -3.89 8.61
CA HIS A 86 4.93 -3.59 7.64
C HIS A 86 5.26 -2.31 6.86
N TYR A 87 4.91 -2.36 5.59
CA TYR A 87 4.94 -1.21 4.69
C TYR A 87 3.49 -0.84 4.36
N ILE A 88 3.16 0.45 4.47
CA ILE A 88 1.81 0.93 4.24
C ILE A 88 1.86 1.98 3.16
N ASP A 89 1.23 1.69 2.02
CA ASP A 89 1.03 2.66 0.94
C ASP A 89 -0.31 3.40 1.17
N VAL A 90 -0.33 4.72 1.05
CA VAL A 90 -1.55 5.50 0.99
C VAL A 90 -2.06 5.46 -0.44
N VAL A 91 -3.24 4.87 -0.63
CA VAL A 91 -3.74 4.55 -1.96
C VAL A 91 -5.24 4.86 -2.11
N ARG A 92 -5.66 5.17 -3.32
CA ARG A 92 -7.05 5.02 -3.72
C ARG A 92 -7.27 3.58 -4.16
N ILE A 93 -8.39 2.98 -3.74
CA ILE A 93 -8.78 1.62 -4.11
C ILE A 93 -10.16 1.70 -4.78
N ASP A 94 -10.21 1.29 -6.02
CA ASP A 94 -11.45 1.17 -6.79
C ASP A 94 -11.77 -0.31 -7.00
N ILE A 95 -13.06 -0.66 -6.90
CA ILE A 95 -13.56 -2.03 -7.08
C ILE A 95 -14.59 -1.96 -8.19
N ASP A 96 -14.49 -2.83 -9.18
CA ASP A 96 -15.46 -2.90 -10.27
C ASP A 96 -16.84 -3.39 -9.79
N ALA A 97 -17.85 -3.27 -10.64
CA ALA A 97 -19.22 -3.65 -10.30
C ALA A 97 -19.40 -5.16 -10.02
N SER A 98 -18.48 -5.98 -10.50
CA SER A 98 -18.49 -7.44 -10.24
C SER A 98 -17.84 -7.80 -8.90
N GLY A 99 -17.04 -6.90 -8.31
CA GLY A 99 -16.19 -7.17 -7.15
C GLY A 99 -14.99 -8.06 -7.46
N ARG A 100 -14.73 -8.36 -8.74
CA ARG A 100 -13.69 -9.29 -9.17
C ARG A 100 -12.42 -8.61 -9.66
N CYS A 101 -12.50 -7.32 -10.00
CA CYS A 101 -11.35 -6.52 -10.41
C CYS A 101 -11.16 -5.36 -9.44
N TRP A 102 -9.98 -5.30 -8.83
CA TRP A 102 -9.59 -4.24 -7.92
C TRP A 102 -8.46 -3.43 -8.55
N ARG A 103 -8.44 -2.14 -8.28
CA ARG A 103 -7.43 -1.22 -8.79
C ARG A 103 -6.92 -0.36 -7.66
N THR A 104 -5.62 -0.27 -7.49
CA THR A 104 -4.99 0.71 -6.60
C THR A 104 -4.35 1.82 -7.41
N GLN A 105 -4.39 3.03 -6.87
CA GLN A 105 -3.63 4.17 -7.34
C GLN A 105 -2.88 4.78 -6.17
N ASP A 106 -1.57 4.80 -6.28
CA ASP A 106 -0.65 5.33 -5.29
C ASP A 106 -0.81 6.85 -5.13
N HIS A 107 -0.80 7.32 -3.90
CA HIS A 107 -0.83 8.74 -3.55
C HIS A 107 0.50 9.23 -2.97
N TYR A 108 1.60 8.55 -3.33
CA TYR A 108 3.00 8.87 -3.03
C TYR A 108 3.43 8.69 -1.57
N LEU A 109 2.53 8.88 -0.59
CA LEU A 109 2.91 8.77 0.82
C LEU A 109 2.94 7.31 1.27
N ASP A 110 4.08 6.95 1.87
CA ASP A 110 4.29 5.63 2.44
C ASP A 110 4.60 5.73 3.93
N LEU A 111 4.25 4.68 4.68
CA LEU A 111 4.61 4.56 6.08
C LEU A 111 5.33 3.23 6.32
N VAL A 112 6.41 3.29 7.06
CA VAL A 112 7.17 2.10 7.48
C VAL A 112 6.96 1.89 8.96
N VAL A 113 6.42 0.72 9.33
CA VAL A 113 6.06 0.39 10.71
C VAL A 113 7.05 -0.58 11.31
N CYS A 114 7.76 -0.15 12.35
CA CYS A 114 8.50 -1.02 13.27
C CYS A 114 7.58 -1.41 14.42
N THR A 115 6.94 -2.57 14.35
CA THR A 115 5.90 -3.01 15.29
C THR A 115 6.33 -2.87 16.74
N GLY A 116 5.51 -2.16 17.52
CA GLY A 116 5.75 -1.91 18.94
C GLY A 116 6.80 -0.82 19.24
N ARG A 117 7.31 -0.10 18.22
CA ARG A 117 8.40 0.88 18.39
C ARG A 117 8.14 2.23 17.73
N SER A 118 7.91 2.25 16.41
CA SER A 118 7.82 3.51 15.66
C SER A 118 7.07 3.34 14.34
N VAL A 119 6.75 4.46 13.74
CA VAL A 119 6.31 4.58 12.35
C VAL A 119 7.00 5.79 11.73
N ASP A 120 7.53 5.63 10.52
CA ASP A 120 8.15 6.68 9.74
C ASP A 120 7.32 6.95 8.48
N VAL A 121 7.17 8.22 8.12
CA VAL A 121 6.50 8.64 6.86
C VAL A 121 7.57 8.94 5.83
N LEU A 122 7.40 8.39 4.62
CA LEU A 122 8.30 8.55 3.50
C LEU A 122 7.63 9.34 2.37
N ASP A 123 8.48 9.83 1.46
CA ASP A 123 8.11 10.37 0.14
C ASP A 123 7.20 11.61 0.16
N THR A 124 7.30 12.42 1.23
CA THR A 124 6.58 13.69 1.35
C THR A 124 7.03 14.72 0.30
N ASP A 125 8.27 14.67 -0.12
CA ASP A 125 8.82 15.48 -1.21
C ASP A 125 8.25 15.03 -2.57
N GLU A 126 8.11 13.72 -2.82
CA GLU A 126 7.48 13.21 -4.03
C GLU A 126 6.00 13.64 -4.13
N LEU A 127 5.25 13.62 -3.01
CA LEU A 127 3.87 14.14 -2.97
C LEU A 127 3.81 15.60 -3.41
N LEU A 128 4.68 16.45 -2.84
CA LEU A 128 4.70 17.88 -3.15
C LEU A 128 5.10 18.13 -4.61
N ASP A 129 6.09 17.41 -5.10
CA ASP A 129 6.53 17.50 -6.49
C ASP A 129 5.45 17.03 -7.46
N ALA A 130 4.69 15.99 -7.12
CA ALA A 130 3.58 15.50 -7.92
C ALA A 130 2.45 16.56 -8.02
N VAL A 131 2.14 17.25 -6.93
CA VAL A 131 1.17 18.36 -6.95
C VAL A 131 1.67 19.51 -7.81
N LEU A 132 2.94 19.92 -7.66
CA LEU A 132 3.53 21.00 -8.45
C LEU A 132 3.58 20.66 -9.94
N ALA A 133 3.82 19.39 -10.27
CA ALA A 133 3.82 18.89 -11.64
C ALA A 133 2.41 18.70 -12.25
N GLY A 134 1.34 18.84 -11.44
CA GLY A 134 -0.03 18.60 -11.88
C GLY A 134 -0.37 17.11 -12.09
N LEU A 135 0.44 16.21 -11.54
CA LEU A 135 0.19 14.76 -11.57
C LEU A 135 -0.81 14.32 -10.50
N LEU A 136 -0.92 15.09 -9.43
CA LEU A 136 -1.89 14.91 -8.36
C LEU A 136 -2.57 16.23 -8.07
N ASP A 137 -3.91 16.24 -7.98
CA ASP A 137 -4.62 17.45 -7.59
C ASP A 137 -4.51 17.73 -6.08
N SER A 138 -4.67 18.98 -5.68
CA SER A 138 -4.51 19.40 -4.29
C SER A 138 -5.53 18.78 -3.33
N ALA A 139 -6.73 18.46 -3.80
CA ALA A 139 -7.76 17.82 -2.97
C ALA A 139 -7.36 16.37 -2.66
N THR A 140 -6.86 15.64 -3.66
CA THR A 140 -6.31 14.28 -3.49
C THR A 140 -5.09 14.28 -2.57
N ALA A 141 -4.17 15.24 -2.73
CA ALA A 141 -3.01 15.37 -1.84
C ALA A 141 -3.43 15.68 -0.39
N GLN A 142 -4.41 16.55 -0.19
CA GLN A 142 -4.96 16.82 1.13
C GLN A 142 -5.61 15.59 1.75
N ALA A 143 -6.35 14.79 0.97
CA ALA A 143 -6.94 13.55 1.43
C ALA A 143 -5.86 12.51 1.81
N ALA A 144 -4.78 12.41 1.03
CA ALA A 144 -3.64 11.54 1.33
C ALA A 144 -2.96 11.92 2.66
N LEU A 145 -2.69 13.22 2.86
CA LEU A 145 -2.16 13.73 4.14
C LEU A 145 -3.10 13.43 5.31
N ALA A 146 -4.40 13.65 5.15
CA ALA A 146 -5.38 13.34 6.20
C ALA A 146 -5.42 11.85 6.54
N THR A 147 -5.29 10.97 5.54
CA THR A 147 -5.18 9.53 5.73
C THR A 147 -3.91 9.17 6.49
N THR A 148 -2.78 9.76 6.11
CA THR A 148 -1.48 9.57 6.80
C THR A 148 -1.57 9.98 8.27
N TYR A 149 -2.13 11.16 8.57
CA TYR A 149 -2.27 11.62 9.97
C TYR A 149 -3.19 10.71 10.79
N ARG A 150 -4.31 10.24 10.23
CA ARG A 150 -5.19 9.28 10.93
C ARG A 150 -4.48 7.95 11.21
N THR A 151 -3.67 7.49 10.26
CA THR A 151 -2.88 6.26 10.41
C THR A 151 -1.81 6.41 11.49
N LEU A 152 -1.09 7.53 11.49
CA LEU A 152 -0.08 7.86 12.53
C LEU A 152 -0.70 7.92 13.93
N ASP A 153 -1.81 8.65 14.08
CA ASP A 153 -2.51 8.77 15.37
C ASP A 153 -3.03 7.41 15.85
N GLY A 154 -3.63 6.63 14.93
CA GLY A 154 -4.10 5.28 15.23
C GLY A 154 -2.98 4.35 15.68
N LEU A 155 -1.88 4.30 14.97
CA LEU A 155 -0.71 3.50 15.33
C LEU A 155 -0.09 3.96 16.67
N ALA A 156 0.08 5.26 16.87
CA ALA A 156 0.67 5.79 18.10
C ALA A 156 -0.18 5.44 19.34
N ARG A 157 -1.50 5.61 19.28
CA ARG A 157 -2.42 5.26 20.36
C ARG A 157 -2.44 3.78 20.69
N HIS A 158 -2.06 2.92 19.74
CA HIS A 158 -2.07 1.47 19.90
C HIS A 158 -0.67 0.86 20.00
N GLY A 159 0.32 1.69 20.36
CA GLY A 159 1.70 1.25 20.59
C GLY A 159 2.38 0.74 19.32
N TYR A 160 2.08 1.34 18.17
CA TYR A 160 2.64 0.99 16.86
C TYR A 160 2.39 -0.48 16.48
N ARG A 161 1.17 -0.98 16.81
CA ARG A 161 0.75 -2.35 16.54
C ARG A 161 -0.50 -2.37 15.67
N LEU A 162 -0.36 -2.79 14.41
CA LEU A 162 -1.47 -2.91 13.47
C LEU A 162 -2.57 -3.83 13.99
N GLU A 163 -2.20 -4.94 14.58
CA GLU A 163 -3.11 -5.93 15.16
C GLU A 163 -3.95 -5.40 16.33
N ARG A 164 -3.55 -4.27 16.92
CA ARG A 164 -4.32 -3.57 17.96
C ARG A 164 -5.15 -2.44 17.39
N TRP A 165 -4.62 -1.73 16.42
CA TRP A 165 -5.28 -0.57 15.85
C TRP A 165 -6.38 -0.94 14.86
N LEU A 166 -6.09 -1.77 13.85
CA LEU A 166 -7.00 -2.05 12.74
C LEU A 166 -8.37 -2.58 13.17
N PRO A 167 -8.49 -3.46 14.20
CA PRO A 167 -9.80 -3.88 14.70
C PRO A 167 -10.67 -2.72 15.22
N THR A 168 -10.07 -1.65 15.74
CA THR A 168 -10.80 -0.47 16.23
C THR A 168 -11.43 0.37 15.12
N VAL A 169 -10.99 0.17 13.89
CA VAL A 169 -11.49 0.84 12.68
C VAL A 169 -12.17 -0.13 11.71
N GLY A 170 -12.58 -1.29 12.21
CA GLY A 170 -13.41 -2.26 11.48
C GLY A 170 -12.64 -3.22 10.57
N ALA A 171 -11.32 -3.25 10.62
CA ALA A 171 -10.50 -4.16 9.82
C ALA A 171 -9.76 -5.17 10.73
N SER A 172 -9.91 -6.45 10.49
CA SER A 172 -9.26 -7.53 11.26
C SER A 172 -8.42 -8.42 10.34
N PRO A 173 -7.32 -7.90 9.77
CA PRO A 173 -6.50 -8.62 8.83
C PRO A 173 -5.84 -9.85 9.48
N THR A 174 -5.84 -10.96 8.73
CA THR A 174 -5.13 -12.19 9.10
C THR A 174 -4.06 -12.48 8.07
N TRP A 175 -2.91 -12.97 8.52
CA TRP A 175 -1.75 -13.24 7.69
C TRP A 175 -1.52 -14.75 7.62
N SER A 176 -1.23 -15.28 6.42
CA SER A 176 -1.08 -16.73 6.24
C SER A 176 0.29 -17.26 6.68
N ARG A 177 1.32 -16.40 6.68
CA ARG A 177 2.70 -16.77 7.00
C ARG A 177 3.18 -16.37 8.40
N ARG A 178 2.29 -15.82 9.22
CA ARG A 178 2.60 -15.45 10.62
C ARG A 178 1.92 -16.36 11.60
#